data_4beeeed999365f92a9ac8f88adecf58c
#
_entry.id   4beeeed999365f92a9ac8f88adecf58c
#
_cell.length_a   1.000
_cell.length_b   1.000
_cell.length_c   1.000
_cell.angle_alpha   90.00
_cell.angle_beta   90.00
_cell.angle_gamma   90.00
#
_symmetry.space_group_name_H-M   'P 1'
#
loop_
_entity.id
_entity.type
_entity.pdbx_description
1 polymer ?
#
loop_
_entity_poly.entity_id
_entity_poly.type
_entity_poly.pdbx_seq_one_letter_code
_entity_poly.pdbx_strand_id
1 'polypeptide(L)'
;MANKTFDYGDLRITMTSGYRWVWDDTGSGARRSVCLWTPNAQGDLCPVGDYAAPEGYWEINGHRASLLVGQNPNTAPKKPAVARPTGYTKVWGDWGSGGKHDGIIWHPTAPAGYVALGDVGTYGYDTKPDVNRIWCVREDLVGYGKFLATSTWDDGGSGAGSDCSLWAVQPGDVGVDGAERLPVLADTFVARSNYARPGGDQARVLLLPVPKKYDEYDVAVPKVEARHIPSRGDQIQSTEQCKATLPFHFFFPPNHQDSLDNIHNPFLTVSRTIAWYVEGVWVNDGEGDYSRQQRILYGVSKEQREEMTHTVGVEISATYGIKLSSVSVTLNYQFTHTSSTSLTEYSEREVTETINVPKHSASVLFTKHVWIKVYRLDSPVVLQQMEMTANDDFRMGSCTL
;
A
#
# COMPACT_ATOMS: atom_id res chain seq x y z
N MET A 1 -19.75 -3.46 13.69
CA MET A 1 -19.90 -3.98 12.32
C MET A 1 -18.59 -4.64 11.92
N ALA A 2 -18.61 -5.66 11.03
CA ALA A 2 -17.37 -6.24 10.52
C ALA A 2 -16.68 -5.24 9.59
N ASN A 3 -15.34 -5.19 9.62
CA ASN A 3 -14.56 -4.36 8.71
C ASN A 3 -14.64 -4.90 7.29
N LYS A 4 -14.58 -4.02 6.29
CA LYS A 4 -14.55 -4.42 4.87
C LYS A 4 -13.38 -5.34 4.59
N THR A 5 -13.59 -6.26 3.66
CA THR A 5 -12.58 -7.20 3.16
C THR A 5 -12.26 -6.88 1.70
N PHE A 6 -11.07 -7.29 1.25
CA PHE A 6 -10.69 -7.24 -0.16
C PHE A 6 -9.98 -8.54 -0.56
N ASP A 7 -10.26 -9.00 -1.79
CA ASP A 7 -9.74 -10.27 -2.31
C ASP A 7 -8.53 -10.04 -3.22
N TYR A 8 -7.41 -10.69 -2.89
CA TYR A 8 -6.17 -10.69 -3.65
C TYR A 8 -5.87 -12.11 -4.15
N GLY A 9 -6.45 -12.47 -5.28
CA GLY A 9 -6.39 -13.86 -5.77
C GLY A 9 -7.04 -14.83 -4.79
N ASP A 10 -6.28 -15.79 -4.27
CA ASP A 10 -6.76 -16.76 -3.29
C ASP A 10 -6.83 -16.24 -1.85
N LEU A 11 -6.23 -15.08 -1.58
CA LEU A 11 -6.26 -14.45 -0.26
C LEU A 11 -7.45 -13.52 -0.11
N ARG A 12 -8.08 -13.53 1.06
CA ARG A 12 -8.96 -12.47 1.56
C ARG A 12 -8.29 -11.76 2.71
N ILE A 13 -8.36 -10.45 2.71
CA ILE A 13 -7.69 -9.60 3.71
C ILE A 13 -8.67 -8.62 4.32
N THR A 14 -8.45 -8.29 5.58
CA THR A 14 -8.96 -7.12 6.28
C THR A 14 -7.92 -6.63 7.28
N MET A 15 -8.26 -5.61 8.04
CA MET A 15 -7.44 -5.12 9.14
C MET A 15 -8.28 -4.98 10.40
N THR A 16 -7.63 -5.07 11.57
CA THR A 16 -8.25 -4.85 12.86
C THR A 16 -7.44 -3.85 13.68
N SER A 17 -8.11 -2.99 14.43
CA SER A 17 -7.51 -2.16 15.48
C SER A 17 -7.84 -2.67 16.87
N GLY A 18 -8.49 -3.84 16.96
CA GLY A 18 -8.78 -4.52 18.21
C GLY A 18 -7.71 -5.56 18.53
N TYR A 19 -7.28 -5.58 19.78
CA TYR A 19 -6.25 -6.50 20.27
C TYR A 19 -6.65 -7.12 21.61
N ARG A 20 -6.05 -8.26 21.90
CA ARG A 20 -6.08 -8.89 23.19
C ARG A 20 -4.69 -8.91 23.77
N TRP A 21 -4.54 -8.41 24.99
CA TRP A 21 -3.29 -8.52 25.76
C TRP A 21 -2.91 -10.01 25.96
N VAL A 22 -1.63 -10.29 25.89
CA VAL A 22 -1.07 -11.65 26.01
C VAL A 22 -0.12 -11.74 27.17
N TRP A 23 0.91 -10.91 27.19
CA TRP A 23 1.97 -10.91 28.18
C TRP A 23 2.73 -9.59 28.11
N ASP A 24 3.35 -9.19 29.19
CA ASP A 24 4.32 -8.12 29.26
C ASP A 24 5.42 -8.43 30.28
N ASP A 25 6.55 -7.75 30.16
CA ASP A 25 7.71 -7.93 30.98
C ASP A 25 7.73 -7.05 32.24
N THR A 26 6.56 -6.57 32.72
CA THR A 26 6.46 -5.72 33.90
C THR A 26 7.19 -6.33 35.10
N GLY A 27 8.12 -5.58 35.68
CA GLY A 27 8.88 -5.98 36.88
C GLY A 27 10.05 -6.92 36.62
N SER A 28 10.28 -7.34 35.39
CA SER A 28 11.39 -8.22 35.02
C SER A 28 12.78 -7.60 35.20
N GLY A 29 12.90 -6.28 35.24
CA GLY A 29 14.18 -5.57 35.25
C GLY A 29 14.89 -5.50 33.91
N ALA A 30 14.25 -5.93 32.82
CA ALA A 30 14.77 -5.74 31.47
C ALA A 30 14.99 -4.25 31.16
N ARG A 31 16.02 -3.94 30.38
CA ARG A 31 16.39 -2.55 30.08
C ARG A 31 15.35 -1.81 29.20
N ARG A 32 14.57 -2.54 28.47
CA ARG A 32 13.47 -2.05 27.62
C ARG A 32 12.22 -2.83 27.95
N SER A 33 11.08 -2.19 27.88
CA SER A 33 9.79 -2.84 28.11
C SER A 33 9.17 -3.33 26.81
N VAL A 34 8.35 -4.39 26.91
CA VAL A 34 7.54 -4.91 25.82
C VAL A 34 6.20 -5.41 26.32
N CYS A 35 5.19 -5.26 25.49
CA CYS A 35 3.90 -5.88 25.67
C CYS A 35 3.50 -6.66 24.41
N LEU A 36 3.08 -7.91 24.56
CA LEU A 36 2.63 -8.76 23.46
C LEU A 36 1.10 -8.68 23.32
N TRP A 37 0.67 -8.49 22.09
CA TRP A 37 -0.74 -8.33 21.75
C TRP A 37 -1.12 -9.24 20.59
N THR A 38 -2.25 -9.98 20.74
CA THR A 38 -2.86 -10.72 19.64
C THR A 38 -3.89 -9.86 18.95
N PRO A 39 -3.77 -9.61 17.62
CA PRO A 39 -4.84 -8.97 16.87
C PRO A 39 -6.12 -9.80 16.92
N ASN A 40 -7.28 -9.16 17.15
CA ASN A 40 -8.56 -9.84 17.21
C ASN A 40 -9.00 -10.29 15.83
N ALA A 41 -9.32 -11.57 15.69
CA ALA A 41 -9.81 -12.15 14.45
C ALA A 41 -11.20 -11.59 14.07
N GLN A 42 -11.52 -11.64 12.77
CA GLN A 42 -12.84 -11.31 12.23
C GLN A 42 -13.37 -12.52 11.43
N GLY A 43 -14.20 -13.33 12.06
CA GLY A 43 -14.65 -14.61 11.49
C GLY A 43 -13.44 -15.51 11.21
N ASP A 44 -13.33 -16.00 9.98
CA ASP A 44 -12.21 -16.85 9.54
C ASP A 44 -10.93 -16.07 9.18
N LEU A 45 -10.96 -14.74 9.24
CA LEU A 45 -9.80 -13.89 9.04
C LEU A 45 -9.04 -13.78 10.36
N CYS A 46 -7.85 -14.36 10.42
CA CYS A 46 -7.01 -14.40 11.60
C CYS A 46 -5.67 -13.68 11.35
N PRO A 47 -4.96 -13.26 12.40
CA PRO A 47 -3.60 -12.75 12.28
C PRO A 47 -2.63 -13.85 11.83
N VAL A 48 -1.42 -13.45 11.48
CA VAL A 48 -0.32 -14.34 11.09
C VAL A 48 0.82 -14.37 12.12
N GLY A 49 0.59 -13.83 13.27
CA GLY A 49 1.47 -13.72 14.44
C GLY A 49 0.94 -12.68 15.42
N ASP A 50 1.64 -12.50 16.53
CA ASP A 50 1.35 -11.44 17.50
C ASP A 50 2.15 -10.18 17.17
N TYR A 51 1.69 -9.07 17.74
CA TYR A 51 2.42 -7.81 17.74
C TYR A 51 3.19 -7.62 19.05
N ALA A 52 4.46 -7.22 18.95
CA ALA A 52 5.29 -6.83 20.08
C ALA A 52 5.36 -5.29 20.16
N ALA A 53 4.66 -4.71 21.11
CA ALA A 53 4.65 -3.28 21.35
C ALA A 53 5.86 -2.87 22.20
N PRO A 54 6.79 -2.06 21.66
CA PRO A 54 7.92 -1.57 22.44
C PRO A 54 7.54 -0.41 23.36
N GLU A 55 8.41 -0.10 24.31
CA GLU A 55 8.40 1.16 25.09
C GLU A 55 7.13 1.43 25.91
N GLY A 56 6.71 0.45 26.69
CA GLY A 56 5.64 0.63 27.66
C GLY A 56 4.55 -0.43 27.61
N TYR A 57 3.57 -0.27 28.51
CA TYR A 57 2.47 -1.24 28.72
C TYR A 57 1.13 -0.60 28.36
N TRP A 58 1.13 0.26 27.33
CA TRP A 58 -0.02 1.03 26.92
C TRP A 58 -1.07 0.15 26.24
N GLU A 59 -2.34 0.45 26.49
CA GLU A 59 -3.43 -0.10 25.72
C GLU A 59 -3.33 0.35 24.25
N ILE A 60 -3.32 -0.61 23.34
CA ILE A 60 -3.15 -0.33 21.88
C ILE A 60 -4.46 -0.44 21.09
N ASN A 61 -5.56 -0.86 21.74
CA ASN A 61 -6.87 -0.93 21.08
C ASN A 61 -7.27 0.44 20.52
N GLY A 62 -7.59 0.49 19.21
CA GLY A 62 -7.92 1.72 18.52
C GLY A 62 -6.73 2.63 18.17
N HIS A 63 -5.49 2.29 18.59
CA HIS A 63 -4.30 3.12 18.37
C HIS A 63 -3.32 2.52 17.37
N ARG A 64 -3.61 1.34 16.87
CA ARG A 64 -2.81 0.64 15.86
C ARG A 64 -3.72 -0.32 15.10
N ALA A 65 -3.32 -0.67 13.87
CA ALA A 65 -3.99 -1.72 13.11
C ALA A 65 -3.00 -2.81 12.69
N SER A 66 -3.47 -4.05 12.67
CA SER A 66 -2.76 -5.21 12.13
C SER A 66 -3.58 -5.89 11.04
N LEU A 67 -2.87 -6.61 10.16
CA LEU A 67 -3.44 -7.35 9.06
C LEU A 67 -4.09 -8.65 9.55
N LEU A 68 -5.26 -8.96 9.00
CA LEU A 68 -5.92 -10.27 9.13
C LEU A 68 -6.03 -10.89 7.74
N VAL A 69 -5.75 -12.19 7.65
CA VAL A 69 -5.79 -12.95 6.41
C VAL A 69 -6.68 -14.17 6.50
N GLY A 70 -7.19 -14.63 5.37
CA GLY A 70 -7.95 -15.86 5.24
C GLY A 70 -8.00 -16.34 3.80
N GLN A 71 -8.67 -17.46 3.58
CA GLN A 71 -8.98 -17.96 2.25
C GLN A 71 -10.04 -17.09 1.59
N ASN A 72 -9.84 -16.71 0.32
CA ASN A 72 -10.90 -16.13 -0.48
C ASN A 72 -11.98 -17.21 -0.76
N PRO A 73 -13.22 -17.06 -0.27
CA PRO A 73 -14.28 -18.04 -0.46
C PRO A 73 -14.77 -18.12 -1.90
N ASN A 74 -14.43 -17.17 -2.74
CA ASN A 74 -14.82 -17.12 -4.15
C ASN A 74 -13.85 -17.88 -5.06
N THR A 75 -12.76 -18.45 -4.51
CA THR A 75 -11.80 -19.28 -5.24
C THR A 75 -11.76 -20.68 -4.65
N ALA A 76 -11.36 -21.66 -5.47
CA ALA A 76 -11.23 -23.06 -5.05
C ALA A 76 -9.86 -23.61 -5.51
N PRO A 77 -8.75 -23.10 -4.94
CA PRO A 77 -7.42 -23.59 -5.30
C PRO A 77 -7.22 -25.03 -4.82
N LYS A 78 -6.37 -25.78 -5.51
CA LYS A 78 -6.00 -27.15 -5.06
C LYS A 78 -5.37 -27.15 -3.66
N LYS A 79 -4.69 -26.06 -3.31
CA LYS A 79 -4.06 -25.83 -2.01
C LYS A 79 -4.53 -24.46 -1.50
N PRO A 80 -5.23 -24.41 -0.37
CA PRO A 80 -5.73 -23.16 0.19
C PRO A 80 -4.61 -22.12 0.39
N ALA A 81 -4.96 -20.83 0.36
CA ALA A 81 -4.00 -19.75 0.58
C ALA A 81 -3.44 -19.72 2.00
N VAL A 82 -4.21 -20.25 2.96
CA VAL A 82 -3.85 -20.30 4.38
C VAL A 82 -4.11 -21.68 4.96
N ALA A 83 -3.33 -22.08 5.97
CA ALA A 83 -3.53 -23.30 6.74
C ALA A 83 -3.20 -23.07 8.21
N ARG A 84 -3.80 -23.85 9.10
CA ARG A 84 -3.48 -23.79 10.53
C ARG A 84 -2.10 -24.37 10.78
N PRO A 85 -1.32 -23.84 11.75
CA PRO A 85 -0.10 -24.49 12.19
C PRO A 85 -0.42 -25.89 12.71
N THR A 86 0.52 -26.82 12.57
CA THR A 86 0.39 -28.19 13.10
C THR A 86 0.74 -28.27 14.58
N GLY A 87 1.33 -27.23 15.13
CA GLY A 87 1.75 -27.11 16.50
C GLY A 87 2.63 -25.89 16.72
N TYR A 88 3.30 -25.86 17.85
CA TYR A 88 4.19 -24.75 18.26
C TYR A 88 5.44 -25.29 18.93
N THR A 89 6.59 -24.68 18.64
CA THR A 89 7.87 -24.93 19.30
C THR A 89 8.18 -23.78 20.24
N LYS A 90 8.51 -24.07 21.49
CA LYS A 90 8.90 -23.06 22.46
C LYS A 90 10.23 -22.42 22.06
N VAL A 91 10.26 -21.09 22.03
CA VAL A 91 11.48 -20.30 21.79
C VAL A 91 12.08 -19.85 23.10
N TRP A 92 11.25 -19.33 24.01
CA TRP A 92 11.70 -18.76 25.27
C TRP A 92 10.57 -18.73 26.30
N GLY A 93 10.93 -18.64 27.54
CA GLY A 93 10.03 -18.35 28.68
C GLY A 93 10.76 -17.55 29.72
N ASP A 94 10.06 -16.72 30.44
CA ASP A 94 10.62 -15.73 31.37
C ASP A 94 10.97 -16.28 32.76
N TRP A 95 11.20 -17.57 32.88
CA TRP A 95 11.60 -18.18 34.16
C TRP A 95 12.80 -17.50 34.78
N GLY A 96 12.65 -17.08 36.04
CA GLY A 96 13.71 -16.43 36.80
C GLY A 96 13.84 -14.94 36.55
N SER A 97 13.02 -14.36 35.66
CA SER A 97 13.03 -12.92 35.37
C SER A 97 12.59 -12.07 36.57
N GLY A 98 11.81 -12.65 37.50
CA GLY A 98 11.15 -11.88 38.56
C GLY A 98 10.03 -10.98 38.07
N GLY A 99 9.62 -11.13 36.81
CA GLY A 99 8.51 -10.42 36.20
C GLY A 99 7.19 -10.70 36.91
N LYS A 100 6.26 -9.78 36.77
CA LYS A 100 4.93 -9.87 37.37
C LYS A 100 4.02 -10.87 36.66
N HIS A 101 4.29 -11.09 35.38
CA HIS A 101 3.48 -11.93 34.51
C HIS A 101 4.35 -13.02 33.88
N ASP A 102 4.00 -14.27 34.15
CA ASP A 102 4.67 -15.41 33.51
C ASP A 102 4.27 -15.53 32.05
N GLY A 103 5.21 -15.85 31.16
CA GLY A 103 4.92 -15.98 29.75
C GLY A 103 5.90 -16.87 28.97
N ILE A 104 5.41 -17.36 27.83
CA ILE A 104 6.21 -18.13 26.87
C ILE A 104 6.04 -17.55 25.49
N ILE A 105 7.10 -17.55 24.71
CA ILE A 105 7.10 -17.22 23.28
C ILE A 105 7.24 -18.50 22.48
N TRP A 106 6.43 -18.64 21.44
CA TRP A 106 6.29 -19.81 20.62
C TRP A 106 6.49 -19.51 19.14
N HIS A 107 7.21 -20.39 18.45
CA HIS A 107 7.28 -20.39 16.99
C HIS A 107 6.24 -21.36 16.41
N PRO A 108 5.36 -20.92 15.48
CA PRO A 108 4.37 -21.80 14.86
C PRO A 108 5.03 -22.82 13.93
N THR A 109 4.63 -24.08 14.01
CA THR A 109 5.06 -25.13 13.08
C THR A 109 4.13 -25.15 11.87
N ALA A 110 4.58 -24.58 10.75
CA ALA A 110 3.79 -24.54 9.52
C ALA A 110 3.67 -25.94 8.89
N PRO A 111 2.52 -26.29 8.30
CA PRO A 111 2.41 -27.52 7.50
C PRO A 111 3.21 -27.42 6.19
N ALA A 112 3.46 -28.54 5.54
CA ALA A 112 4.26 -28.59 4.30
C ALA A 112 3.69 -27.68 3.20
N GLY A 113 4.56 -26.80 2.66
CA GLY A 113 4.24 -25.81 1.63
C GLY A 113 3.51 -24.57 2.15
N TYR A 114 3.60 -24.32 3.46
CA TYR A 114 3.16 -23.09 4.12
C TYR A 114 4.30 -22.51 4.96
N VAL A 115 4.20 -21.24 5.29
CA VAL A 115 5.19 -20.49 6.05
C VAL A 115 4.51 -19.75 7.19
N ALA A 116 5.07 -19.82 8.40
CA ALA A 116 4.71 -18.94 9.52
C ALA A 116 5.36 -17.57 9.31
N LEU A 117 4.62 -16.49 9.50
CA LEU A 117 5.11 -15.13 9.28
C LEU A 117 5.49 -14.41 10.57
N GLY A 118 5.17 -14.96 11.73
CA GLY A 118 5.50 -14.38 13.02
C GLY A 118 5.28 -15.34 14.17
N ASP A 119 5.89 -15.01 15.30
CA ASP A 119 5.77 -15.75 16.54
C ASP A 119 4.59 -15.27 17.38
N VAL A 120 4.25 -16.03 18.41
CA VAL A 120 3.13 -15.74 19.32
C VAL A 120 3.54 -15.94 20.77
N GLY A 121 2.90 -15.19 21.66
CA GLY A 121 3.07 -15.35 23.09
C GLY A 121 1.93 -16.11 23.76
N THR A 122 2.13 -16.59 24.99
CA THR A 122 1.09 -17.05 25.89
C THR A 122 1.33 -16.52 27.29
N TYR A 123 0.25 -16.35 28.04
CA TYR A 123 0.28 -16.11 29.47
C TYR A 123 0.45 -17.42 30.22
N GLY A 124 1.34 -17.45 31.20
CA GLY A 124 1.64 -18.65 32.02
C GLY A 124 2.56 -19.67 31.33
N TYR A 125 3.16 -20.54 32.14
CA TYR A 125 4.17 -21.49 31.66
C TYR A 125 3.60 -22.79 31.04
N ASP A 126 2.35 -23.11 31.31
CA ASP A 126 1.75 -24.39 30.92
C ASP A 126 0.80 -24.27 29.73
N THR A 127 0.56 -23.07 29.24
CA THR A 127 -0.41 -22.81 28.17
C THR A 127 0.27 -22.84 26.80
N LYS A 128 -0.10 -23.80 25.95
CA LYS A 128 0.27 -23.76 24.52
C LYS A 128 -0.75 -22.91 23.75
N PRO A 129 -0.30 -22.21 22.68
CA PRO A 129 -1.25 -21.48 21.83
C PRO A 129 -2.22 -22.44 21.13
N ASP A 130 -3.47 -22.00 20.96
CA ASP A 130 -4.45 -22.70 20.13
C ASP A 130 -4.01 -22.64 18.66
N VAL A 131 -4.03 -23.75 17.96
CA VAL A 131 -3.71 -23.82 16.51
C VAL A 131 -4.68 -23.00 15.66
N ASN A 132 -5.88 -22.74 16.14
CA ASN A 132 -6.87 -21.91 15.44
C ASN A 132 -6.65 -20.39 15.61
N ARG A 133 -5.64 -19.96 16.36
CA ARG A 133 -5.39 -18.58 16.68
C ARG A 133 -4.84 -17.77 15.51
N ILE A 134 -3.99 -18.40 14.68
CA ILE A 134 -3.29 -17.75 13.57
C ILE A 134 -3.38 -18.59 12.29
N TRP A 135 -3.01 -17.97 11.18
CA TRP A 135 -2.77 -18.66 9.92
C TRP A 135 -1.28 -18.72 9.56
N CYS A 136 -0.84 -19.85 9.00
CA CYS A 136 0.33 -19.95 8.14
C CYS A 136 -0.10 -19.69 6.70
N VAL A 137 0.75 -19.06 5.91
CA VAL A 137 0.44 -18.63 4.54
C VAL A 137 1.15 -19.54 3.54
N ARG A 138 0.48 -19.88 2.43
CA ARG A 138 1.03 -20.68 1.34
C ARG A 138 2.31 -20.05 0.80
N GLU A 139 3.35 -20.85 0.61
CA GLU A 139 4.71 -20.39 0.32
C GLU A 139 4.86 -19.52 -0.93
N ASP A 140 4.01 -19.72 -1.97
CA ASP A 140 4.00 -18.87 -3.17
C ASP A 140 3.44 -17.45 -2.93
N LEU A 141 2.80 -17.23 -1.79
CA LEU A 141 2.27 -15.93 -1.35
C LEU A 141 3.17 -15.25 -0.31
N VAL A 142 4.38 -15.78 -0.10
CA VAL A 142 5.33 -15.29 0.91
C VAL A 142 6.64 -14.90 0.24
N GLY A 143 7.20 -13.78 0.68
CA GLY A 143 8.52 -13.29 0.28
C GLY A 143 9.44 -13.08 1.46
N TYR A 144 10.61 -12.53 1.15
CA TYR A 144 11.57 -12.09 2.16
C TYR A 144 11.32 -10.66 2.55
N GLY A 145 11.35 -10.42 3.84
CA GLY A 145 11.35 -9.08 4.44
C GLY A 145 12.74 -8.70 4.95
N LYS A 146 12.74 -7.77 5.89
CA LYS A 146 13.94 -7.34 6.61
C LYS A 146 13.64 -7.15 8.09
N PHE A 147 14.67 -7.19 8.91
CA PHE A 147 14.63 -6.77 10.30
C PHE A 147 15.23 -5.36 10.43
N LEU A 148 14.80 -4.62 11.44
CA LEU A 148 15.45 -3.37 11.82
C LEU A 148 16.90 -3.62 12.29
N ALA A 149 17.71 -2.57 12.42
CA ALA A 149 19.09 -2.69 12.88
C ALA A 149 19.17 -3.14 14.34
N THR A 150 18.17 -2.78 15.14
CA THR A 150 18.06 -3.11 16.57
C THR A 150 16.84 -4.00 16.82
N SER A 151 16.91 -4.85 17.83
CA SER A 151 15.75 -5.63 18.31
C SER A 151 14.65 -4.71 18.80
N THR A 152 13.40 -5.12 18.67
CA THR A 152 12.25 -4.45 19.30
C THR A 152 12.39 -4.49 20.82
N TRP A 153 12.82 -5.64 21.33
CA TRP A 153 13.05 -5.88 22.74
C TRP A 153 14.09 -6.99 22.93
N ASP A 154 14.77 -7.00 24.06
CA ASP A 154 15.53 -8.12 24.58
C ASP A 154 15.40 -8.17 26.11
N ASP A 155 15.56 -9.37 26.66
CA ASP A 155 15.45 -9.60 28.09
C ASP A 155 16.69 -9.19 28.89
N GLY A 156 17.63 -8.50 28.28
CA GLY A 156 18.89 -8.08 28.90
C GLY A 156 18.67 -7.23 30.15
N GLY A 157 19.09 -7.78 31.28
CA GLY A 157 18.91 -7.21 32.63
C GLY A 157 17.75 -7.83 33.40
N SER A 158 16.92 -8.69 32.81
CA SER A 158 15.78 -9.31 33.49
C SER A 158 16.18 -10.38 34.51
N GLY A 159 17.35 -10.98 34.37
CA GLY A 159 17.74 -12.14 35.18
C GLY A 159 17.05 -13.44 34.78
N ALA A 160 16.34 -13.49 33.64
CA ALA A 160 15.76 -14.71 33.11
C ALA A 160 16.84 -15.80 32.90
N GLY A 161 16.46 -17.06 33.03
CA GLY A 161 17.36 -18.20 32.92
C GLY A 161 17.89 -18.49 31.51
N SER A 162 17.39 -17.80 30.49
CA SER A 162 17.84 -17.89 29.08
C SER A 162 17.59 -16.58 28.37
N ASP A 163 18.45 -16.27 27.40
CA ASP A 163 18.37 -15.05 26.61
C ASP A 163 17.16 -15.04 25.64
N CYS A 164 16.62 -13.86 25.40
CA CYS A 164 15.59 -13.63 24.37
C CYS A 164 15.76 -12.28 23.69
N SER A 165 15.46 -12.23 22.40
CA SER A 165 15.26 -10.97 21.67
C SER A 165 14.13 -11.09 20.66
N LEU A 166 13.38 -10.00 20.50
CA LEU A 166 12.25 -9.89 19.58
C LEU A 166 12.60 -8.94 18.44
N TRP A 167 12.32 -9.34 17.24
CA TRP A 167 12.68 -8.61 16.01
C TRP A 167 11.46 -8.40 15.14
N ALA A 168 11.01 -7.15 15.01
CA ALA A 168 9.88 -6.80 14.15
C ALA A 168 10.20 -7.10 12.68
N VAL A 169 9.27 -7.78 12.02
CA VAL A 169 9.36 -8.10 10.59
C VAL A 169 8.84 -6.91 9.79
N GLN A 170 9.66 -6.42 8.87
CA GLN A 170 9.35 -5.30 7.99
C GLN A 170 9.29 -5.76 6.53
N PRO A 171 8.48 -5.12 5.67
CA PRO A 171 8.60 -5.29 4.23
C PRO A 171 10.03 -5.06 3.77
N GLY A 172 10.55 -5.94 2.91
CA GLY A 172 11.84 -5.74 2.27
C GLY A 172 11.75 -4.67 1.18
N ASP A 173 12.90 -4.12 0.80
CA ASP A 173 13.02 -3.32 -0.42
C ASP A 173 12.94 -4.30 -1.61
N VAL A 174 11.75 -4.78 -1.91
CA VAL A 174 11.55 -5.62 -3.07
C VAL A 174 11.68 -4.70 -4.28
N GLY A 175 12.81 -4.80 -4.96
CA GLY A 175 12.85 -4.42 -6.35
C GLY A 175 11.65 -5.10 -6.99
N VAL A 176 10.79 -4.34 -7.63
CA VAL A 176 9.61 -4.87 -8.30
C VAL A 176 10.15 -5.80 -9.38
N ASP A 177 10.26 -7.06 -9.05
CA ASP A 177 10.60 -8.13 -9.96
C ASP A 177 9.39 -8.27 -10.90
N GLY A 178 9.21 -7.34 -11.84
CA GLY A 178 8.16 -7.33 -12.86
C GLY A 178 6.78 -7.89 -12.45
N ALA A 179 6.70 -8.43 -11.27
CA ALA A 179 5.62 -9.21 -10.73
C ALA A 179 4.81 -8.31 -9.78
N GLU A 180 3.75 -8.15 -10.04
CA GLU A 180 2.38 -8.11 -9.60
C GLU A 180 2.14 -8.40 -8.11
N ARG A 181 3.19 -8.45 -7.25
CA ARG A 181 3.11 -8.81 -5.83
C ARG A 181 3.81 -7.78 -4.97
N LEU A 182 3.08 -7.22 -4.03
CA LEU A 182 3.58 -6.21 -3.11
C LEU A 182 3.76 -6.77 -1.70
N PRO A 183 4.93 -6.59 -1.07
CA PRO A 183 5.14 -6.99 0.32
C PRO A 183 4.31 -6.09 1.24
N VAL A 184 3.52 -6.69 2.12
CA VAL A 184 2.69 -5.96 3.08
C VAL A 184 3.22 -6.10 4.50
N LEU A 185 3.12 -5.03 5.29
CA LEU A 185 3.39 -5.06 6.71
C LEU A 185 2.27 -5.81 7.44
N ALA A 186 2.58 -7.01 7.96
CA ALA A 186 1.65 -7.80 8.75
C ALA A 186 1.73 -7.48 10.25
N ASP A 187 2.74 -6.71 10.64
CA ASP A 187 2.95 -6.25 12.01
C ASP A 187 3.29 -7.37 13.00
N THR A 188 4.16 -8.27 12.58
CA THR A 188 4.61 -9.44 13.34
C THR A 188 6.05 -9.33 13.82
N PHE A 189 6.47 -10.24 14.67
CA PHE A 189 7.87 -10.36 15.11
C PHE A 189 8.38 -11.80 15.00
N VAL A 190 9.70 -11.95 15.02
CA VAL A 190 10.43 -13.21 15.20
C VAL A 190 11.24 -13.14 16.49
N ALA A 191 11.11 -14.16 17.31
CA ALA A 191 11.88 -14.30 18.56
C ALA A 191 13.13 -15.14 18.35
N ARG A 192 14.18 -14.80 19.11
CA ARG A 192 15.45 -15.54 19.18
C ARG A 192 15.79 -15.88 20.61
N SER A 193 16.37 -17.09 20.82
CA SER A 193 16.94 -17.50 22.11
C SER A 193 18.38 -16.98 22.30
N ASN A 194 18.67 -15.79 21.81
CA ASN A 194 19.91 -15.02 21.97
C ASN A 194 19.68 -13.58 21.49
N TYR A 195 20.71 -12.71 21.61
CA TYR A 195 20.62 -11.30 21.21
C TYR A 195 21.08 -11.02 19.78
N ALA A 196 21.53 -12.04 19.04
CA ALA A 196 21.99 -11.86 17.68
C ALA A 196 20.81 -11.56 16.72
N ARG A 197 21.02 -10.59 15.83
CA ARG A 197 20.05 -10.29 14.76
C ARG A 197 19.80 -11.53 13.90
N PRO A 198 18.54 -11.87 13.61
CA PRO A 198 18.22 -13.00 12.73
C PRO A 198 18.77 -12.79 11.32
N GLY A 199 19.05 -13.88 10.60
CA GLY A 199 19.34 -13.82 9.16
C GLY A 199 18.14 -13.28 8.37
N GLY A 200 18.40 -12.58 7.27
CA GLY A 200 17.33 -12.00 6.44
C GLY A 200 16.37 -13.04 5.86
N ASP A 201 16.82 -14.28 5.74
CA ASP A 201 15.99 -15.43 5.32
C ASP A 201 14.90 -15.81 6.32
N GLN A 202 15.01 -15.35 7.57
CA GLN A 202 13.99 -15.56 8.62
C GLN A 202 12.91 -14.48 8.63
N ALA A 203 13.14 -13.32 8.01
CA ALA A 203 12.12 -12.30 7.84
C ALA A 203 11.17 -12.70 6.71
N ARG A 204 9.98 -13.15 7.04
CA ARG A 204 8.97 -13.57 6.08
C ARG A 204 7.82 -12.58 6.05
N VAL A 205 7.43 -12.15 4.85
CA VAL A 205 6.34 -11.19 4.63
C VAL A 205 5.32 -11.74 3.65
N LEU A 206 4.08 -11.35 3.84
CA LEU A 206 3.02 -11.63 2.89
C LEU A 206 3.23 -10.80 1.61
N LEU A 207 3.08 -11.47 0.46
CA LEU A 207 3.07 -10.84 -0.84
C LEU A 207 1.64 -10.77 -1.36
N LEU A 208 1.10 -9.57 -1.53
CA LEU A 208 -0.22 -9.37 -2.11
C LEU A 208 -0.13 -9.37 -3.63
N PRO A 209 -0.80 -10.32 -4.31
CA PRO A 209 -1.00 -10.21 -5.74
C PRO A 209 -1.93 -9.03 -6.01
N VAL A 210 -1.42 -7.97 -6.60
CA VAL A 210 -2.23 -6.81 -6.98
C VAL A 210 -2.93 -7.13 -8.29
N PRO A 211 -4.27 -7.07 -8.34
CA PRO A 211 -5.00 -7.32 -9.58
C PRO A 211 -4.55 -6.33 -10.64
N LYS A 212 -4.04 -6.83 -11.77
CA LYS A 212 -3.88 -6.02 -12.97
C LYS A 212 -5.27 -5.69 -13.51
N LYS A 213 -5.72 -4.47 -13.32
CA LYS A 213 -6.61 -3.86 -14.28
C LYS A 213 -5.79 -2.84 -15.05
N TYR A 214 -5.33 -3.27 -16.20
CA TYR A 214 -4.45 -2.54 -17.05
C TYR A 214 -5.06 -2.56 -18.45
N ASP A 215 -5.61 -1.44 -18.82
CA ASP A 215 -6.06 -1.21 -20.19
C ASP A 215 -5.04 -0.29 -20.86
N GLU A 216 -4.28 -0.82 -21.83
CA GLU A 216 -3.35 -0.06 -22.68
C GLU A 216 -4.07 0.97 -23.57
N TYR A 217 -5.31 1.30 -23.29
CA TYR A 217 -6.08 2.18 -24.14
C TYR A 217 -5.57 3.61 -24.07
N ASP A 218 -5.02 4.03 -25.17
CA ASP A 218 -4.88 5.45 -25.46
C ASP A 218 -6.25 6.02 -25.83
N VAL A 219 -6.53 7.23 -25.38
CA VAL A 219 -7.76 7.92 -25.77
C VAL A 219 -7.64 8.39 -27.21
N ALA A 220 -8.64 8.08 -28.04
CA ALA A 220 -8.67 8.51 -29.43
C ALA A 220 -8.64 10.05 -29.51
N VAL A 221 -7.93 10.57 -30.54
CA VAL A 221 -7.87 12.02 -30.75
C VAL A 221 -9.26 12.57 -31.02
N PRO A 222 -9.73 13.60 -30.29
CA PRO A 222 -11.03 14.20 -30.51
C PRO A 222 -11.13 14.82 -31.89
N LYS A 223 -12.32 14.73 -32.50
CA LYS A 223 -12.64 15.45 -33.74
C LYS A 223 -13.37 16.73 -33.40
N VAL A 224 -13.10 17.81 -34.11
CA VAL A 224 -13.78 19.09 -34.02
C VAL A 224 -14.76 19.19 -35.16
N GLU A 225 -16.02 19.47 -34.87
CA GLU A 225 -17.08 19.65 -35.86
C GLU A 225 -17.76 21.01 -35.64
N ALA A 226 -18.07 21.71 -36.71
CA ALA A 226 -18.66 23.06 -36.64
C ALA A 226 -19.95 23.11 -35.82
N ARG A 227 -20.76 22.02 -35.86
CA ARG A 227 -21.99 21.90 -35.06
C ARG A 227 -21.74 21.65 -33.57
N HIS A 228 -20.52 21.28 -33.18
CA HIS A 228 -20.13 20.96 -31.80
C HIS A 228 -18.68 21.29 -31.52
N ILE A 229 -18.41 22.58 -31.35
CA ILE A 229 -17.09 23.08 -30.93
C ILE A 229 -17.04 22.97 -29.42
N PRO A 230 -16.09 22.25 -28.84
CA PRO A 230 -15.98 22.12 -27.38
C PRO A 230 -15.58 23.44 -26.73
N SER A 231 -15.81 23.56 -25.43
CA SER A 231 -15.41 24.71 -24.62
C SER A 231 -14.07 24.49 -23.98
N ARG A 232 -13.34 25.57 -23.72
CA ARG A 232 -12.11 25.51 -22.94
C ARG A 232 -12.42 24.92 -21.56
N GLY A 233 -11.59 23.95 -21.11
CA GLY A 233 -11.80 23.23 -19.87
C GLY A 233 -12.58 21.92 -19.98
N ASP A 234 -13.18 21.65 -21.15
CA ASP A 234 -13.88 20.37 -21.35
C ASP A 234 -12.89 19.20 -21.30
N GLN A 235 -13.32 18.11 -20.63
CA GLN A 235 -12.65 16.83 -20.64
C GLN A 235 -13.36 15.89 -21.63
N ILE A 236 -12.61 15.34 -22.56
CA ILE A 236 -13.15 14.51 -23.63
C ILE A 236 -12.55 13.10 -23.53
N GLN A 237 -13.41 12.09 -23.62
CA GLN A 237 -13.02 10.67 -23.68
C GLN A 237 -12.16 10.23 -22.47
N SER A 238 -12.64 10.52 -21.26
CA SER A 238 -11.99 10.09 -20.02
C SER A 238 -11.99 8.56 -19.89
N THR A 239 -10.84 7.98 -19.60
CA THR A 239 -10.64 6.53 -19.42
C THR A 239 -9.81 6.25 -18.18
N GLU A 240 -10.30 5.39 -17.27
CA GLU A 240 -9.49 4.85 -16.18
C GLU A 240 -8.53 3.80 -16.76
N GLN A 241 -7.22 4.08 -16.77
CA GLN A 241 -6.21 3.20 -17.31
C GLN A 241 -5.83 2.09 -16.33
N CYS A 242 -5.69 2.42 -15.07
CA CYS A 242 -5.36 1.44 -14.04
C CYS A 242 -5.85 1.90 -12.66
N LYS A 243 -5.98 0.93 -11.77
CA LYS A 243 -6.19 1.16 -10.35
C LYS A 243 -5.62 0.03 -9.50
N ALA A 244 -5.20 0.37 -8.28
CA ALA A 244 -4.78 -0.57 -7.27
C ALA A 244 -5.47 -0.26 -5.95
N THR A 245 -6.13 -1.25 -5.36
CA THR A 245 -6.72 -1.18 -4.03
C THR A 245 -5.82 -1.92 -3.07
N LEU A 246 -5.41 -1.27 -1.98
CA LEU A 246 -4.41 -1.76 -1.06
C LEU A 246 -4.80 -1.42 0.39
N PRO A 247 -4.39 -2.22 1.38
CA PRO A 247 -4.51 -1.85 2.79
C PRO A 247 -3.83 -0.51 3.07
N PHE A 248 -4.37 0.28 3.99
CA PHE A 248 -3.83 1.62 4.27
C PHE A 248 -2.36 1.60 4.74
N HIS A 249 -1.85 0.47 5.23
CA HIS A 249 -0.45 0.30 5.61
C HIS A 249 0.56 0.58 4.47
N PHE A 250 0.12 0.55 3.23
CA PHE A 250 0.97 0.96 2.10
C PHE A 250 1.15 2.47 2.02
N PHE A 251 0.16 3.22 2.47
CA PHE A 251 0.08 4.68 2.38
C PHE A 251 0.54 5.36 3.66
N PHE A 252 0.12 4.81 4.81
CA PHE A 252 0.30 5.38 6.13
C PHE A 252 0.84 4.36 7.12
N PRO A 253 1.51 4.81 8.20
CA PRO A 253 1.94 3.90 9.26
C PRO A 253 0.73 3.27 9.98
N PRO A 254 0.92 2.12 10.65
CA PRO A 254 -0.16 1.39 11.32
C PRO A 254 -0.93 2.15 12.39
N ASN A 255 -0.36 3.23 12.92
CA ASN A 255 -0.96 4.11 13.93
C ASN A 255 -1.51 5.43 13.36
N HIS A 256 -1.75 5.52 12.06
CA HIS A 256 -2.31 6.70 11.43
C HIS A 256 -3.77 6.91 11.85
N GLN A 257 -4.05 7.99 12.59
CA GLN A 257 -5.33 8.21 13.27
C GLN A 257 -6.53 8.21 12.33
N ASP A 258 -6.48 8.97 11.24
CA ASP A 258 -7.62 9.04 10.29
C ASP A 258 -7.94 7.67 9.66
N SER A 259 -6.93 6.80 9.50
CA SER A 259 -7.15 5.43 9.02
C SER A 259 -7.74 4.52 10.09
N LEU A 260 -7.36 4.73 11.35
CA LEU A 260 -7.92 4.02 12.49
C LEU A 260 -9.39 4.41 12.76
N ASP A 261 -9.72 5.68 12.64
CA ASP A 261 -11.10 6.19 12.75
C ASP A 261 -12.00 5.61 11.65
N ASN A 262 -11.39 5.25 10.52
CA ASN A 262 -12.05 4.62 9.37
C ASN A 262 -11.73 3.12 9.23
N ILE A 263 -11.35 2.43 10.29
CA ILE A 263 -10.94 1.01 10.26
C ILE A 263 -12.00 0.07 9.68
N HIS A 264 -13.26 0.46 9.71
CA HIS A 264 -14.35 -0.27 9.06
C HIS A 264 -14.18 -0.39 7.55
N ASN A 265 -13.38 0.50 6.93
CA ASN A 265 -12.98 0.47 5.52
C ASN A 265 -11.47 0.72 5.40
N PRO A 266 -10.62 -0.28 5.65
CA PRO A 266 -9.17 -0.10 5.78
C PRO A 266 -8.42 -0.06 4.43
N PHE A 267 -9.14 0.00 3.31
CA PHE A 267 -8.55 -0.03 1.98
C PHE A 267 -8.61 1.32 1.30
N LEU A 268 -7.50 1.68 0.67
CA LEU A 268 -7.39 2.83 -0.23
C LEU A 268 -7.18 2.34 -1.65
N THR A 269 -7.77 3.06 -2.59
CA THR A 269 -7.57 2.85 -4.01
C THR A 269 -6.82 4.02 -4.59
N VAL A 270 -5.74 3.75 -5.29
CA VAL A 270 -5.06 4.70 -6.16
C VAL A 270 -5.45 4.37 -7.60
N SER A 271 -5.86 5.37 -8.37
CA SER A 271 -6.23 5.19 -9.77
C SER A 271 -5.54 6.22 -10.66
N ARG A 272 -5.30 5.82 -11.92
CA ARG A 272 -4.82 6.68 -12.99
C ARG A 272 -5.91 6.78 -14.06
N THR A 273 -6.31 8.00 -14.36
CA THR A 273 -7.29 8.32 -15.42
C THR A 273 -6.62 9.23 -16.43
N ILE A 274 -6.90 9.03 -17.70
CA ILE A 274 -6.42 9.87 -18.79
C ILE A 274 -7.62 10.43 -19.56
N ALA A 275 -7.52 11.67 -20.05
CA ALA A 275 -8.48 12.27 -20.95
C ALA A 275 -7.82 13.30 -21.86
N TRP A 276 -8.46 13.63 -22.97
CA TRP A 276 -8.16 14.85 -23.67
C TRP A 276 -8.81 16.03 -22.96
N TYR A 277 -8.03 17.09 -22.78
CA TYR A 277 -8.45 18.35 -22.16
C TYR A 277 -8.36 19.46 -23.20
N VAL A 278 -9.34 20.35 -23.21
CA VAL A 278 -9.41 21.48 -24.13
C VAL A 278 -8.65 22.68 -23.52
N GLU A 279 -7.41 22.86 -23.93
CA GLU A 279 -6.56 23.98 -23.47
C GLU A 279 -6.98 25.32 -24.04
N GLY A 280 -7.45 25.32 -25.25
CA GLY A 280 -7.90 26.53 -25.93
C GLY A 280 -8.79 26.30 -27.11
N VAL A 281 -9.66 27.26 -27.33
CA VAL A 281 -10.58 27.30 -28.47
C VAL A 281 -10.50 28.68 -29.09
N TRP A 282 -10.24 28.74 -30.38
CA TRP A 282 -10.15 29.97 -31.16
C TRP A 282 -11.06 29.87 -32.38
N VAL A 283 -12.01 30.79 -32.45
CA VAL A 283 -12.94 30.93 -33.53
C VAL A 283 -12.54 32.16 -34.35
N ASN A 284 -12.38 31.98 -35.65
CA ASN A 284 -12.06 33.04 -36.58
C ASN A 284 -13.15 33.12 -37.67
N ASP A 285 -14.06 34.04 -37.51
CA ASP A 285 -15.11 34.38 -38.47
C ASP A 285 -14.72 35.51 -39.42
N GLY A 286 -13.51 36.03 -39.29
CA GLY A 286 -12.95 37.13 -40.11
C GLY A 286 -12.40 36.66 -41.46
N GLU A 287 -12.06 37.64 -42.32
CA GLU A 287 -11.54 37.44 -43.69
C GLU A 287 -10.02 37.15 -43.75
N GLY A 288 -9.31 37.22 -42.65
CA GLY A 288 -7.87 36.98 -42.59
C GLY A 288 -7.49 35.92 -41.59
N ASP A 289 -6.36 35.24 -41.85
CA ASP A 289 -5.77 34.31 -40.88
C ASP A 289 -5.13 35.08 -39.73
N TYR A 290 -5.13 34.51 -38.53
CA TYR A 290 -4.32 35.05 -37.44
C TYR A 290 -3.59 33.92 -36.71
N SER A 291 -2.55 34.28 -35.95
CA SER A 291 -1.83 33.37 -35.09
C SER A 291 -1.80 33.86 -33.65
N ARG A 292 -1.72 32.93 -32.72
CA ARG A 292 -1.62 33.18 -31.30
C ARG A 292 -0.63 32.24 -30.64
N GLN A 293 0.09 32.73 -29.65
CA GLN A 293 0.91 31.90 -28.79
C GLN A 293 0.11 31.40 -27.60
N GLN A 294 0.23 30.11 -27.32
CA GLN A 294 -0.37 29.45 -26.17
C GLN A 294 0.76 28.81 -25.34
N ARG A 295 0.78 29.14 -24.08
CA ARG A 295 1.69 28.58 -23.09
C ARG A 295 1.03 27.36 -22.46
N ILE A 296 1.76 26.23 -22.41
CA ILE A 296 1.31 24.95 -21.85
C ILE A 296 2.33 24.53 -20.79
N LEU A 297 1.85 24.23 -19.59
CA LEU A 297 2.66 23.66 -18.53
C LEU A 297 2.45 22.15 -18.50
N TYR A 298 3.51 21.41 -18.69
CA TYR A 298 3.52 19.95 -18.59
C TYR A 298 4.06 19.48 -17.27
N GLY A 299 3.72 18.22 -16.90
CA GLY A 299 4.26 17.56 -15.73
C GLY A 299 3.60 17.97 -14.41
N VAL A 300 4.33 17.78 -13.34
CA VAL A 300 3.83 17.96 -11.97
C VAL A 300 4.70 18.95 -11.21
N SER A 301 4.08 19.96 -10.62
CA SER A 301 4.77 20.93 -9.79
C SER A 301 5.30 20.29 -8.49
N LYS A 302 6.27 20.95 -7.86
CA LYS A 302 6.81 20.51 -6.58
C LYS A 302 5.73 20.51 -5.50
N GLU A 303 4.90 21.53 -5.46
CA GLU A 303 3.82 21.70 -4.49
C GLU A 303 2.79 20.57 -4.59
N GLN A 304 2.37 20.22 -5.79
CA GLN A 304 1.44 19.10 -6.03
C GLN A 304 2.01 17.77 -5.55
N ARG A 305 3.30 17.52 -5.78
CA ARG A 305 3.99 16.31 -5.29
C ARG A 305 4.05 16.25 -3.78
N GLU A 306 4.43 17.35 -3.14
CA GLU A 306 4.48 17.45 -1.68
C GLU A 306 3.09 17.25 -1.07
N GLU A 307 2.06 17.85 -1.65
CA GLU A 307 0.68 17.69 -1.19
C GLU A 307 0.20 16.24 -1.28
N MET A 308 0.44 15.54 -2.39
CA MET A 308 0.12 14.10 -2.51
C MET A 308 0.84 13.26 -1.47
N THR A 309 2.11 13.56 -1.20
CA THR A 309 2.90 12.84 -0.21
C THR A 309 2.35 13.06 1.21
N HIS A 310 2.08 14.31 1.58
CA HIS A 310 1.61 14.65 2.93
C HIS A 310 0.17 14.20 3.19
N THR A 311 -0.69 14.34 2.19
CA THR A 311 -2.13 14.08 2.39
C THR A 311 -2.49 12.61 2.30
N VAL A 312 -1.87 11.86 1.38
CA VAL A 312 -2.26 10.46 1.11
C VAL A 312 -1.09 9.48 1.02
N GLY A 313 0.11 9.88 1.39
CA GLY A 313 1.28 9.00 1.40
C GLY A 313 1.70 8.48 0.02
N VAL A 314 1.48 9.28 -1.03
CA VAL A 314 1.86 8.94 -2.41
C VAL A 314 2.94 9.88 -2.91
N GLU A 315 4.17 9.38 -3.04
CA GLU A 315 5.30 10.10 -3.61
C GLU A 315 5.31 9.96 -5.13
N ILE A 316 5.53 11.08 -5.84
CA ILE A 316 5.55 11.12 -7.31
C ILE A 316 6.86 11.72 -7.80
N SER A 317 7.50 11.05 -8.75
CA SER A 317 8.80 11.48 -9.29
C SER A 317 9.01 10.99 -10.72
N ALA A 318 9.71 11.80 -11.52
CA ALA A 318 10.19 11.40 -12.85
C ALA A 318 11.21 10.25 -12.82
N THR A 319 11.81 9.97 -11.66
CA THR A 319 12.82 8.91 -11.50
C THR A 319 12.17 7.54 -11.30
N TYR A 320 11.09 7.46 -10.53
CA TYR A 320 10.47 6.18 -10.15
C TYR A 320 8.95 6.14 -10.37
N GLY A 321 8.32 7.21 -10.85
CA GLY A 321 6.86 7.29 -11.02
C GLY A 321 6.12 7.46 -9.70
N ILE A 322 5.31 6.50 -9.33
CA ILE A 322 4.50 6.51 -8.10
C ILE A 322 5.08 5.53 -7.07
N LYS A 323 5.35 6.03 -5.87
CA LYS A 323 5.83 5.25 -4.74
C LYS A 323 4.91 5.44 -3.53
N LEU A 324 4.62 4.36 -2.82
CA LEU A 324 3.84 4.39 -1.60
C LEU A 324 4.77 4.57 -0.40
N SER A 325 4.58 5.66 0.35
CA SER A 325 5.55 6.18 1.33
C SER A 325 5.82 5.23 2.48
N SER A 326 4.78 4.62 3.04
CA SER A 326 4.89 3.84 4.28
C SER A 326 5.77 2.59 4.13
N VAL A 327 5.75 1.95 2.98
CA VAL A 327 6.50 0.70 2.70
C VAL A 327 7.56 0.86 1.64
N SER A 328 7.75 2.08 1.12
CA SER A 328 8.72 2.39 0.04
C SER A 328 8.57 1.54 -1.23
N VAL A 329 7.34 1.13 -1.55
CA VAL A 329 7.02 0.31 -2.72
C VAL A 329 6.62 1.20 -3.90
N THR A 330 7.23 0.98 -5.07
CA THR A 330 6.87 1.69 -6.30
C THR A 330 5.79 0.93 -7.06
N LEU A 331 4.84 1.69 -7.63
CA LEU A 331 3.79 1.17 -8.50
C LEU A 331 4.12 1.40 -10.00
N ASN A 332 5.39 1.56 -10.33
CA ASN A 332 5.86 1.98 -11.64
C ASN A 332 5.25 1.20 -12.80
N TYR A 333 5.29 -0.13 -12.71
CA TYR A 333 4.82 -0.98 -13.79
C TYR A 333 3.32 -0.83 -14.07
N GLN A 334 2.55 -0.44 -13.07
CA GLN A 334 1.09 -0.31 -13.18
C GLN A 334 0.65 1.10 -13.55
N PHE A 335 1.43 2.12 -13.20
CA PHE A 335 1.03 3.52 -13.29
C PHE A 335 1.88 4.36 -14.25
N THR A 336 3.02 3.89 -14.71
CA THR A 336 3.94 4.63 -15.59
C THR A 336 3.92 4.19 -17.04
N HIS A 337 2.96 3.42 -17.44
CA HIS A 337 2.93 2.89 -18.78
C HIS A 337 2.46 3.95 -19.78
N THR A 338 2.95 3.94 -20.98
CA THR A 338 2.80 3.01 -22.09
C THR A 338 3.89 3.09 -23.14
N SER A 339 4.85 3.94 -22.97
CA SER A 339 5.96 4.05 -23.91
C SER A 339 7.26 4.19 -23.14
N SER A 340 8.37 3.95 -23.79
CA SER A 340 9.72 4.07 -23.25
C SER A 340 10.07 5.46 -22.66
N THR A 341 9.14 6.41 -22.72
CA THR A 341 9.29 7.80 -22.25
C THR A 341 8.40 8.15 -21.06
N SER A 342 7.70 7.19 -20.48
CA SER A 342 6.60 7.40 -19.55
C SER A 342 6.94 8.15 -18.26
N LEU A 343 8.17 8.04 -17.76
CA LEU A 343 8.57 8.75 -16.53
C LEU A 343 8.78 10.24 -16.73
N THR A 344 9.04 10.70 -17.96
CA THR A 344 9.23 12.13 -18.26
C THR A 344 7.95 12.94 -18.10
N GLU A 345 6.79 12.30 -18.13
CA GLU A 345 5.50 12.96 -17.90
C GLU A 345 5.38 13.59 -16.49
N TYR A 346 6.18 13.12 -15.52
CA TYR A 346 6.22 13.69 -14.18
C TYR A 346 7.21 14.86 -14.02
N SER A 347 7.95 15.20 -15.08
CA SER A 347 8.88 16.35 -15.08
C SER A 347 8.14 17.63 -15.44
N GLU A 348 8.21 18.64 -14.59
CA GLU A 348 7.65 19.96 -14.88
C GLU A 348 8.38 20.60 -16.05
N ARG A 349 7.64 21.04 -17.05
CA ARG A 349 8.17 21.68 -18.25
C ARG A 349 7.15 22.65 -18.83
N GLU A 350 7.63 23.79 -19.27
CA GLU A 350 6.82 24.79 -19.98
C GLU A 350 7.19 24.84 -21.46
N VAL A 351 6.17 24.86 -22.32
CA VAL A 351 6.29 24.97 -23.76
C VAL A 351 5.36 26.06 -24.28
N THR A 352 5.82 26.85 -25.22
CA THR A 352 4.99 27.84 -25.92
C THR A 352 4.72 27.35 -27.35
N GLU A 353 3.46 27.12 -27.67
CA GLU A 353 3.00 26.71 -28.99
C GLU A 353 2.41 27.86 -29.78
N THR A 354 2.66 27.90 -31.08
CA THR A 354 2.04 28.86 -31.98
C THR A 354 0.82 28.24 -32.64
N ILE A 355 -0.33 28.78 -32.35
CA ILE A 355 -1.62 28.31 -32.87
C ILE A 355 -2.01 29.18 -34.09
N ASN A 356 -2.10 28.56 -35.25
CA ASN A 356 -2.58 29.22 -36.46
C ASN A 356 -4.08 28.97 -36.63
N VAL A 357 -4.84 30.02 -36.79
CA VAL A 357 -6.31 29.98 -36.96
C VAL A 357 -6.67 30.56 -38.33
N PRO A 358 -6.94 29.69 -39.31
CA PRO A 358 -7.35 30.14 -40.65
C PRO A 358 -8.66 30.92 -40.59
N LYS A 359 -8.89 31.77 -41.58
CA LYS A 359 -10.16 32.45 -41.74
C LYS A 359 -11.35 31.47 -41.86
N HIS A 360 -12.50 31.86 -41.40
CA HIS A 360 -13.72 31.07 -41.40
C HIS A 360 -13.55 29.68 -40.78
N SER A 361 -12.76 29.58 -39.68
CA SER A 361 -12.51 28.31 -39.03
C SER A 361 -12.52 28.41 -37.49
N ALA A 362 -12.69 27.27 -36.84
CA ALA A 362 -12.39 27.10 -35.46
C ALA A 362 -11.18 26.17 -35.28
N SER A 363 -10.25 26.55 -34.42
CA SER A 363 -9.09 25.72 -34.03
C SER A 363 -9.18 25.43 -32.53
N VAL A 364 -8.94 24.18 -32.17
CA VAL A 364 -8.99 23.68 -30.78
C VAL A 364 -7.67 22.99 -30.46
N LEU A 365 -7.06 23.42 -29.38
CA LEU A 365 -5.88 22.78 -28.83
C LEU A 365 -6.28 21.79 -27.76
N PHE A 366 -5.92 20.54 -27.96
CA PHE A 366 -6.08 19.45 -27.00
C PHE A 366 -4.75 19.05 -26.41
N THR A 367 -4.72 18.84 -25.10
CA THR A 367 -3.62 18.20 -24.38
C THR A 367 -4.12 16.96 -23.68
N LYS A 368 -3.25 15.97 -23.49
CA LYS A 368 -3.59 14.83 -22.62
C LYS A 368 -3.37 15.20 -21.17
N HIS A 369 -4.42 15.07 -20.37
CA HIS A 369 -4.33 15.18 -18.93
C HIS A 369 -4.40 13.83 -18.26
N VAL A 370 -3.63 13.68 -17.21
CA VAL A 370 -3.58 12.50 -16.36
C VAL A 370 -3.98 12.92 -14.95
N TRP A 371 -4.91 12.17 -14.38
CA TRP A 371 -5.30 12.32 -12.96
C TRP A 371 -4.86 11.11 -12.18
N ILE A 372 -4.13 11.35 -11.10
CA ILE A 372 -3.87 10.36 -10.05
C ILE A 372 -4.81 10.70 -8.89
N LYS A 373 -5.69 9.77 -8.56
CA LYS A 373 -6.69 9.94 -7.49
C LYS A 373 -6.50 8.88 -6.43
N VAL A 374 -6.65 9.28 -5.16
CA VAL A 374 -6.69 8.37 -4.01
C VAL A 374 -8.02 8.53 -3.30
N TYR A 375 -8.70 7.42 -3.06
CA TYR A 375 -9.99 7.36 -2.39
C TYR A 375 -10.13 6.06 -1.59
N ARG A 376 -11.07 6.03 -0.63
CA ARG A 376 -11.36 4.77 0.10
C ARG A 376 -12.18 3.83 -0.78
N LEU A 377 -11.96 2.55 -0.60
CA LEU A 377 -12.70 1.50 -1.33
C LEU A 377 -14.22 1.77 -1.29
N ASP A 378 -14.88 1.74 -2.45
CA ASP A 378 -16.31 2.01 -2.64
C ASP A 378 -16.79 3.38 -2.10
N SER A 379 -15.90 4.34 -1.94
CA SER A 379 -16.26 5.71 -1.56
C SER A 379 -16.25 6.61 -2.80
N PRO A 380 -17.27 7.45 -2.99
CA PRO A 380 -17.24 8.48 -4.03
C PRO A 380 -16.35 9.67 -3.67
N VAL A 381 -15.91 9.76 -2.39
CA VAL A 381 -15.12 10.88 -1.91
C VAL A 381 -13.65 10.66 -2.25
N VAL A 382 -13.10 11.53 -3.07
CA VAL A 382 -11.66 11.59 -3.37
C VAL A 382 -10.95 12.23 -2.17
N LEU A 383 -9.98 11.53 -1.59
CA LEU A 383 -9.17 12.04 -0.48
C LEU A 383 -8.14 13.05 -0.99
N GLN A 384 -7.52 12.75 -2.11
CA GLN A 384 -6.59 13.63 -2.80
C GLN A 384 -6.56 13.31 -4.30
N GLN A 385 -6.34 14.36 -5.09
CA GLN A 385 -6.20 14.25 -6.54
C GLN A 385 -5.04 15.12 -7.00
N MET A 386 -4.26 14.59 -7.92
CA MET A 386 -3.28 15.36 -8.68
C MET A 386 -3.67 15.30 -10.14
N GLU A 387 -3.58 16.44 -10.82
CA GLU A 387 -3.76 16.59 -12.25
C GLU A 387 -2.44 17.04 -12.88
N MET A 388 -2.09 16.46 -14.01
CA MET A 388 -0.93 16.88 -14.80
C MET A 388 -1.23 16.81 -16.28
N THR A 389 -0.58 17.65 -17.06
CA THR A 389 -0.56 17.56 -18.51
C THR A 389 0.56 16.60 -18.92
N ALA A 390 0.23 15.55 -19.65
CA ALA A 390 1.22 14.59 -20.14
C ALA A 390 2.18 15.24 -21.14
N ASN A 391 3.46 14.82 -21.09
CA ASN A 391 4.50 15.34 -21.98
C ASN A 391 4.22 15.02 -23.46
N ASP A 392 4.51 16.00 -24.33
CA ASP A 392 4.59 15.91 -25.79
C ASP A 392 3.31 15.46 -26.50
N ASP A 393 2.20 15.34 -25.81
CA ASP A 393 0.95 14.85 -26.37
C ASP A 393 -0.08 15.97 -26.48
N PHE A 394 0.13 16.85 -27.41
CA PHE A 394 -0.91 17.81 -27.80
C PHE A 394 -1.41 17.53 -29.23
N ARG A 395 -2.62 17.92 -29.53
CA ARG A 395 -3.23 17.80 -30.86
C ARG A 395 -4.00 19.06 -31.20
N MET A 396 -3.92 19.43 -32.45
CA MET A 396 -4.74 20.48 -33.03
C MET A 396 -5.90 19.83 -33.79
N GLY A 397 -7.10 20.24 -33.41
CA GLY A 397 -8.30 19.98 -34.19
C GLY A 397 -8.78 21.26 -34.85
N SER A 398 -9.34 21.20 -36.05
CA SER A 398 -9.95 22.35 -36.70
C SER A 398 -11.18 21.95 -37.50
N CYS A 399 -12.08 22.89 -37.70
CA CYS A 399 -13.21 22.76 -38.62
C CYS A 399 -13.49 24.08 -39.34
N THR A 400 -14.07 24.03 -40.50
CA THR A 400 -14.62 25.22 -41.18
C THR A 400 -15.97 25.57 -40.56
N LEU A 401 -16.21 26.88 -40.33
CA LEU A 401 -17.43 27.42 -39.76
C LEU A 401 -18.57 27.49 -40.78
#